data_886be7772959c1fbdb333f93e4708c06
#
_entry.id   886be7772959c1fbdb333f93e4708c06
#
_cell.length_a   1.000
_cell.length_b   1.000
_cell.length_c   1.000
_cell.angle_alpha   90.00
_cell.angle_beta   90.00
_cell.angle_gamma   90.00
#
_symmetry.space_group_name_H-M   'P 1'
#
loop_
_entity.id
_entity.type
_entity.pdbx_description
1 polymer ?
#
loop_
_entity_poly.entity_id
_entity_poly.type
_entity_poly.pdbx_seq_one_letter_code
_entity_poly.pdbx_strand_id
1 'polypeptide(L)' 'MFAEYITAALSKANYKILDNGEYVATVPGLQGVWATGRTIEGARTELVEVIEGWIALRLRLGLPIPS' A
#
# COMPACT_ATOMS: atom_id res chain seq x y z
N MET A 1 15.79 -1.00 -3.76
CA MET A 1 16.16 -0.48 -2.45
C MET A 1 15.05 -0.69 -1.41
N PHE A 2 13.82 -0.42 -1.77
CA PHE A 2 12.70 -0.62 -0.84
C PHE A 2 11.92 -1.91 -1.10
N ALA A 3 12.45 -2.77 -1.97
CA ALA A 3 11.73 -3.95 -2.40
C ALA A 3 11.35 -4.89 -1.24
N GLU A 4 12.26 -5.07 -0.31
CA GLU A 4 12.01 -5.94 0.84
C GLU A 4 10.95 -5.38 1.77
N TYR A 5 11.00 -4.05 1.99
CA TYR A 5 10.00 -3.39 2.80
C TYR A 5 8.62 -3.48 2.16
N ILE A 6 8.56 -3.24 0.85
CA ILE A 6 7.31 -3.29 0.10
C ILE A 6 6.75 -4.72 0.10
N THR A 7 7.60 -5.72 -0.10
CA THR A 7 7.17 -7.12 -0.06
C THR A 7 6.59 -7.47 1.30
N ALA A 8 7.25 -7.04 2.38
CA ALA A 8 6.76 -7.29 3.72
C ALA A 8 5.43 -6.57 3.97
N ALA A 9 5.29 -5.34 3.50
CA ALA A 9 4.05 -4.59 3.63
C ALA A 9 2.92 -5.27 2.88
N LEU A 10 3.18 -5.71 1.64
CA LEU A 10 2.18 -6.38 0.83
C LEU A 10 1.71 -7.69 1.46
N SER A 11 2.59 -8.38 2.18
CA SER A 11 2.21 -9.64 2.84
C SER A 11 1.20 -9.42 3.96
N LYS A 12 1.10 -8.19 4.46
CA LYS A 12 0.15 -7.83 5.52
C LYS A 12 -1.09 -7.12 4.98
N ALA A 13 -1.14 -6.90 3.68
CA ALA A 13 -2.24 -6.15 3.07
C ALA A 13 -3.57 -6.88 3.23
N ASN A 14 -4.62 -6.11 3.49
CA ASN A 14 -5.98 -6.60 3.55
C ASN A 14 -6.74 -6.11 2.33
N TYR A 15 -7.60 -6.97 1.80
CA TYR A 15 -8.38 -6.65 0.61
C TYR A 15 -9.85 -6.78 0.96
N LYS A 16 -10.62 -5.77 0.57
CA LYS A 16 -12.08 -5.77 0.76
C LYS A 16 -12.73 -5.45 -0.57
N ILE A 17 -13.87 -6.09 -0.84
CA ILE A 17 -14.67 -5.76 -2.00
C ILE A 17 -15.63 -4.64 -1.61
N LEU A 18 -15.75 -3.64 -2.47
CA LEU A 18 -16.64 -2.51 -2.28
C LEU A 18 -17.99 -2.77 -2.97
N ASP A 19 -19.00 -1.95 -2.64
CA ASP A 19 -20.33 -2.10 -3.22
C ASP A 19 -20.34 -1.99 -4.74
N ASN A 20 -19.41 -1.23 -5.31
CA ASN A 20 -19.30 -1.06 -6.75
C ASN A 20 -18.53 -2.19 -7.43
N GLY A 21 -18.13 -3.22 -6.70
CA GLY A 21 -17.39 -4.35 -7.25
C GLY A 21 -15.88 -4.16 -7.31
N GLU A 22 -15.38 -3.00 -6.90
CA GLU A 22 -13.94 -2.79 -6.82
C GLU A 22 -13.37 -3.32 -5.53
N TYR A 23 -12.08 -3.57 -5.53
CA TYR A 23 -11.35 -3.99 -4.33
C TYR A 23 -10.58 -2.82 -3.76
N VAL A 24 -10.57 -2.72 -2.44
CA VAL A 24 -9.69 -1.77 -1.74
C VAL A 24 -8.64 -2.56 -0.96
N ALA A 25 -7.40 -2.12 -1.08
CA ALA A 25 -6.27 -2.72 -0.38
C ALA A 25 -5.77 -1.73 0.68
N THR A 26 -5.54 -2.23 1.88
CA THR A 26 -4.98 -1.43 2.98
C THR A 26 -3.87 -2.23 3.64
N VAL A 27 -2.97 -1.52 4.34
CA VAL A 27 -1.88 -2.16 5.06
C VAL A 27 -1.95 -1.73 6.53
N PRO A 28 -2.17 -2.68 7.45
CA PRO A 28 -2.16 -2.34 8.87
C PRO A 28 -0.82 -1.72 9.27
N GLY A 29 -0.87 -0.65 10.03
CA GLY A 29 0.32 0.06 10.48
C GLY A 29 0.82 1.15 9.55
N LEU A 30 0.33 1.22 8.32
CA LEU A 30 0.67 2.28 7.38
C LEU A 30 -0.54 3.17 7.18
N GLN A 31 -0.66 4.18 8.03
CA GLN A 31 -1.80 5.10 7.99
C GLN A 31 -1.82 5.91 6.71
N GLY A 32 -2.99 5.98 6.09
CA GLY A 32 -3.16 6.74 4.86
C GLY A 32 -2.73 6.01 3.60
N VAL A 33 -2.24 4.79 3.73
CA VAL A 33 -1.83 3.97 2.59
C VAL A 33 -2.98 3.05 2.21
N TRP A 34 -3.55 3.27 1.02
CA TRP A 34 -4.62 2.44 0.49
C TRP A 34 -4.65 2.57 -1.02
N ALA A 35 -5.22 1.59 -1.68
CA ALA A 35 -5.32 1.57 -3.13
C ALA A 35 -6.57 0.82 -3.54
N THR A 36 -7.05 1.07 -4.75
CA THR A 36 -8.22 0.38 -5.29
C THR A 36 -7.90 -0.22 -6.64
N GLY A 37 -8.68 -1.20 -7.04
CA GLY A 37 -8.55 -1.82 -8.35
C GLY A 37 -9.76 -2.68 -8.65
N ARG A 38 -9.93 -3.02 -9.92
CA ARG A 38 -11.05 -3.87 -10.33
C ARG A 38 -10.82 -5.34 -9.98
N THR A 39 -9.57 -5.69 -9.74
CA THR A 39 -9.16 -7.03 -9.31
C THR A 39 -8.24 -6.89 -8.13
N ILE A 40 -8.01 -8.01 -7.42
CA ILE A 40 -7.05 -8.02 -6.31
C ILE A 40 -5.67 -7.68 -6.83
N GLU A 41 -5.28 -8.25 -7.98
CA GLU A 41 -3.98 -7.96 -8.59
C GLU A 41 -3.85 -6.49 -8.97
N GLY A 42 -4.93 -5.90 -9.49
CA GLY A 42 -4.93 -4.49 -9.83
C GLY A 42 -4.76 -3.60 -8.61
N ALA A 43 -5.48 -3.92 -7.53
CA ALA A 43 -5.35 -3.17 -6.28
C ALA A 43 -3.95 -3.32 -5.70
N ARG A 44 -3.36 -4.52 -5.79
CA ARG A 44 -2.00 -4.76 -5.30
C ARG A 44 -0.97 -3.97 -6.09
N THR A 45 -1.10 -3.93 -7.42
CA THR A 45 -0.19 -3.17 -8.27
C THR A 45 -0.23 -1.68 -7.92
N GLU A 46 -1.44 -1.14 -7.75
CA GLU A 46 -1.62 0.24 -7.36
C GLU A 46 -1.04 0.49 -5.97
N LEU A 47 -1.21 -0.47 -5.05
CA LEU A 47 -0.71 -0.35 -3.69
C LEU A 47 0.81 -0.24 -3.67
N VAL A 48 1.52 -0.97 -4.53
CA VAL A 48 2.98 -0.87 -4.63
C VAL A 48 3.38 0.58 -4.93
N GLU A 49 2.73 1.20 -5.90
CA GLU A 49 3.04 2.59 -6.27
C GLU A 49 2.72 3.55 -5.14
N VAL A 50 1.61 3.33 -4.45
CA VAL A 50 1.22 4.17 -3.31
C VAL A 50 2.26 4.06 -2.19
N ILE A 51 2.72 2.85 -1.88
CA ILE A 51 3.72 2.64 -0.83
C ILE A 51 5.04 3.31 -1.22
N GLU A 52 5.46 3.16 -2.48
CA GLU A 52 6.70 3.79 -2.96
C GLU A 52 6.65 5.30 -2.80
N GLY A 53 5.54 5.93 -3.20
CA GLY A 53 5.38 7.36 -3.04
C GLY A 53 5.33 7.79 -1.58
N TRP A 54 4.68 6.99 -0.74
CA TRP A 54 4.58 7.25 0.70
C TRP A 54 5.96 7.20 1.36
N ILE A 55 6.78 6.20 1.02
CA ILE A 55 8.14 6.09 1.55
C ILE A 55 8.97 7.29 1.11
N ALA A 56 8.92 7.63 -0.18
CA ALA A 56 9.69 8.74 -0.72
C ALA A 56 9.33 10.05 -0.02
N LEU A 57 8.06 10.29 0.23
CA LEU A 57 7.61 11.49 0.90
C LEU A 57 8.11 11.55 2.34
N ARG A 58 8.01 10.43 3.07
CA ARG A 58 8.47 10.38 4.46
C ARG A 58 9.97 10.61 4.56
N LEU A 59 10.75 10.02 3.66
CA LEU A 59 12.20 10.24 3.64
C LEU A 59 12.52 11.71 3.36
N ARG A 60 11.79 12.32 2.43
CA ARG A 60 11.99 13.73 2.09
C ARG A 60 11.69 14.64 3.28
N LEU A 61 10.66 14.31 4.05
CA LEU A 61 10.23 15.11 5.19
C LEU A 61 10.96 14.75 6.47
N GLY A 62 11.81 13.74 6.44
CA GLY A 62 12.52 13.28 7.64
C GLY A 62 11.64 12.55 8.63
N LEU A 63 10.50 12.01 8.18
CA LEU A 63 9.59 11.29 9.05
C LEU A 63 10.00 9.83 9.19
N PRO A 64 9.71 9.18 10.32
CA PRO A 64 10.05 7.77 10.51
C PRO A 64 9.22 6.87 9.61
N ILE A 65 9.82 5.75 9.21
CA ILE A 65 9.14 4.72 8.43
C ILE A 65 8.87 3.56 9.39
N PRO A 66 7.59 3.19 9.61
CA PRO A 66 7.26 2.09 10.51
C PRO A 66 7.87 0.77 10.03
N SER A 67 8.32 -0.02 10.97
CA SER A 67 8.93 -1.33 10.67
C SER A 67 7.90 -2.47 10.60
#